data_e1bb4a3c7767b0ad332e702983b6fe0c
#
_entry.id   e1bb4a3c7767b0ad332e702983b6fe0c
#
_cell.length_a   1.000
_cell.length_b   1.000
_cell.length_c   1.000
_cell.angle_alpha   90.00
_cell.angle_beta   90.00
_cell.angle_gamma   90.00
#
_symmetry.space_group_name_H-M   'P 1'
#
loop_
_entity.id
_entity.type
_entity.pdbx_description
1 polymer ?
#
loop_
_entity_poly.entity_id
_entity_poly.type
_entity_poly.pdbx_seq_one_letter_code
_entity_poly.pdbx_strand_id
1 'polypeptide(L)'
;MNTTKPIASLSLDLDNQWSYMKTHGDAGWQALPSYLDVVVPRIIRFLKERDLSITFFVVGQDAALAKNREALQAIAAAGHEIGNHSFHHEPWLHLYSEVQVESELASAEEHLERVTGRKPAGFRGPGYSVSPAVLEVLMRRGYQYDASTLPTFIGPLARAYYFMTAKLNEEQAEQRRVLFGTLRDGLRPIKPYLWRLGDGGLVEIPVTTMPGFKIPIHFSYIIYLAGFSRLAAVGYFRSALRLCRWTGTAPSLLLHPLDFLGCDDGGALSFFPGMKMTGAWKRDLMAELVSVVLDHFSVVNMQEHARVAVENGGLAEVKPKAFPIQK
;
A
#
# COMPACT_ATOMS: atom_id res chain seq x y z
N MET A 1 -24.36 -13.34 23.69
CA MET A 1 -22.92 -13.01 23.67
C MET A 1 -22.69 -12.03 22.53
N ASN A 2 -22.44 -10.75 22.84
CA ASN A 2 -22.05 -9.77 21.82
C ASN A 2 -20.60 -10.10 21.39
N THR A 3 -20.43 -10.94 20.40
CA THR A 3 -19.12 -11.21 19.83
C THR A 3 -18.75 -9.98 19.01
N THR A 4 -17.88 -9.14 19.53
CA THR A 4 -17.27 -8.05 18.76
C THR A 4 -16.63 -8.63 17.50
N LYS A 5 -16.92 -8.03 16.34
CA LYS A 5 -16.29 -8.47 15.07
C LYS A 5 -14.76 -8.38 15.19
N PRO A 6 -14.00 -9.34 14.65
CA PRO A 6 -12.55 -9.18 14.56
C PRO A 6 -12.21 -7.95 13.70
N ILE A 7 -11.00 -7.41 13.90
CA ILE A 7 -10.58 -6.23 13.15
C ILE A 7 -10.11 -6.58 11.75
N ALA A 8 -10.21 -5.60 10.85
CA ALA A 8 -9.50 -5.50 9.59
C ALA A 8 -8.94 -4.09 9.45
N SER A 9 -7.79 -3.89 8.82
CA SER A 9 -7.36 -2.55 8.48
C SER A 9 -7.53 -2.25 7.00
N LEU A 10 -7.84 -0.98 6.72
CA LEU A 10 -7.79 -0.42 5.37
C LEU A 10 -6.67 0.62 5.32
N SER A 11 -5.91 0.57 4.24
CA SER A 11 -4.91 1.57 3.92
C SER A 11 -4.98 1.94 2.45
N LEU A 12 -4.46 3.11 2.11
CA LEU A 12 -4.37 3.60 0.75
C LEU A 12 -2.97 4.15 0.51
N ASP A 13 -2.25 3.58 -0.45
CA ASP A 13 -1.01 4.14 -0.95
C ASP A 13 -1.38 5.30 -1.87
N LEU A 14 -1.06 6.54 -1.44
CA LEU A 14 -1.47 7.74 -2.16
C LEU A 14 -0.49 8.04 -3.30
N ASP A 15 -0.34 7.05 -4.18
CA ASP A 15 0.47 7.20 -5.38
C ASP A 15 -0.15 8.23 -6.30
N ASN A 16 0.64 9.21 -6.72
CA ASN A 16 0.16 10.26 -7.61
C ASN A 16 0.42 9.92 -9.09
N GLN A 17 -0.16 10.67 -9.99
CA GLN A 17 -0.03 10.47 -11.43
C GLN A 17 1.42 10.35 -11.88
N TRP A 18 2.30 11.25 -11.41
CA TRP A 18 3.71 11.26 -11.77
C TRP A 18 4.45 9.98 -11.37
N SER A 19 4.10 9.37 -10.23
CA SER A 19 4.77 8.15 -9.74
C SER A 19 4.48 6.95 -10.64
N TYR A 20 3.25 6.81 -11.12
CA TYR A 20 2.88 5.79 -12.10
C TYR A 20 3.56 6.03 -13.46
N MET A 21 3.59 7.27 -13.95
CA MET A 21 4.28 7.63 -15.18
C MET A 21 5.79 7.35 -15.09
N LYS A 22 6.42 7.71 -13.97
CA LYS A 22 7.83 7.43 -13.69
C LYS A 22 8.13 5.93 -13.72
N THR A 23 7.31 5.14 -13.06
CA THR A 23 7.47 3.69 -13.00
C THR A 23 7.26 3.06 -14.37
N HIS A 24 6.28 3.52 -15.15
CA HIS A 24 6.00 3.01 -16.48
C HIS A 24 7.01 3.46 -17.54
N GLY A 25 7.75 4.56 -17.29
CA GLY A 25 8.74 5.12 -18.22
C GLY A 25 8.16 6.17 -19.17
N ASP A 26 6.99 6.75 -18.86
CA ASP A 26 6.39 7.81 -19.67
C ASP A 26 7.12 9.15 -19.50
N ALA A 27 7.30 9.88 -20.62
CA ALA A 27 7.87 11.20 -20.58
C ALA A 27 6.96 12.20 -19.83
N GLY A 28 7.57 13.23 -19.24
CA GLY A 28 6.84 14.30 -18.58
C GLY A 28 6.50 14.07 -17.11
N TRP A 29 6.87 12.92 -16.53
CA TRP A 29 6.71 12.68 -15.09
C TRP A 29 7.49 13.69 -14.22
N GLN A 30 8.58 14.27 -14.75
CA GLN A 30 9.41 15.26 -14.07
C GLN A 30 8.66 16.58 -13.79
N ALA A 31 7.59 16.87 -14.54
CA ALA A 31 6.69 17.97 -14.26
C ALA A 31 5.78 17.70 -13.05
N LEU A 32 5.90 16.50 -12.46
CA LEU A 32 5.15 16.04 -11.29
C LEU A 32 3.62 16.23 -11.46
N PRO A 33 3.01 15.75 -12.56
CA PRO A 33 1.56 15.89 -12.75
C PRO A 33 0.81 15.23 -11.59
N SER A 34 -0.32 15.84 -11.20
CA SER A 34 -1.10 15.43 -10.03
C SER A 34 -2.58 15.35 -10.39
N TYR A 35 -3.27 14.41 -9.75
CA TYR A 35 -4.72 14.28 -9.75
C TYR A 35 -5.29 14.31 -8.31
N LEU A 36 -4.48 14.69 -7.33
CA LEU A 36 -4.89 14.62 -5.91
C LEU A 36 -6.07 15.55 -5.60
N ASP A 37 -6.16 16.68 -6.28
CA ASP A 37 -7.29 17.62 -6.21
C ASP A 37 -8.62 17.00 -6.68
N VAL A 38 -8.57 16.03 -7.58
CA VAL A 38 -9.73 15.30 -8.09
C VAL A 38 -10.04 14.06 -7.24
N VAL A 39 -9.02 13.25 -6.96
CA VAL A 39 -9.25 11.92 -6.36
C VAL A 39 -9.46 11.97 -4.85
N VAL A 40 -8.73 12.84 -4.13
CA VAL A 40 -8.82 12.90 -2.67
C VAL A 40 -10.21 13.28 -2.18
N PRO A 41 -10.90 14.30 -2.71
CA PRO A 41 -12.29 14.59 -2.33
C PRO A 41 -13.25 13.42 -2.57
N ARG A 42 -13.03 12.62 -3.63
CA ARG A 42 -13.84 11.41 -3.91
C ARG A 42 -13.62 10.34 -2.87
N ILE A 43 -12.35 10.10 -2.50
CA ILE A 43 -11.98 9.11 -1.49
C ILE A 43 -12.55 9.51 -0.13
N ILE A 44 -12.33 10.74 0.31
CA ILE A 44 -12.84 11.24 1.61
C ILE A 44 -14.37 11.12 1.67
N ARG A 45 -15.09 11.50 0.62
CA ARG A 45 -16.54 11.34 0.56
C ARG A 45 -16.95 9.88 0.69
N PHE A 46 -16.32 8.99 -0.08
CA PHE A 46 -16.59 7.54 -0.05
C PHE A 46 -16.38 6.94 1.34
N LEU A 47 -15.31 7.32 2.03
CA LEU A 47 -14.99 6.86 3.38
C LEU A 47 -15.96 7.43 4.42
N LYS A 48 -16.27 8.73 4.33
CA LYS A 48 -17.21 9.42 5.23
C LYS A 48 -18.63 8.82 5.16
N GLU A 49 -19.12 8.51 3.96
CA GLU A 49 -20.43 7.86 3.78
C GLU A 49 -20.53 6.48 4.46
N ARG A 50 -19.39 5.90 4.85
CA ARG A 50 -19.30 4.56 5.47
C ARG A 50 -18.72 4.58 6.87
N ASP A 51 -18.54 5.78 7.44
CA ASP A 51 -17.95 6.01 8.76
C ASP A 51 -16.60 5.29 8.92
N LEU A 52 -15.71 5.43 7.91
CA LEU A 52 -14.41 4.77 7.89
C LEU A 52 -13.28 5.75 8.10
N SER A 53 -12.39 5.45 9.06
CA SER A 53 -11.07 6.04 9.19
C SER A 53 -10.01 5.02 8.80
N ILE A 54 -9.15 5.38 7.84
CA ILE A 54 -8.11 4.51 7.28
C ILE A 54 -6.74 5.19 7.36
N THR A 55 -5.69 4.47 6.96
CA THR A 55 -4.34 5.02 6.82
C THR A 55 -4.07 5.41 5.38
N PHE A 56 -3.56 6.63 5.16
CA PHE A 56 -3.00 7.07 3.90
C PHE A 56 -1.48 7.06 4.00
N PHE A 57 -0.81 6.25 3.21
CA PHE A 57 0.63 6.33 3.03
C PHE A 57 0.93 7.36 1.95
N VAL A 58 1.51 8.48 2.37
CA VAL A 58 1.67 9.68 1.54
C VAL A 58 3.12 9.84 1.12
N VAL A 59 3.32 10.13 -0.16
CA VAL A 59 4.63 10.39 -0.74
C VAL A 59 5.13 11.78 -0.33
N GLY A 60 6.34 11.88 0.20
CA GLY A 60 6.93 13.12 0.69
C GLY A 60 7.08 14.18 -0.40
N GLN A 61 7.42 13.79 -1.63
CA GLN A 61 7.47 14.70 -2.79
C GLN A 61 6.12 15.39 -3.05
N ASP A 62 5.01 14.68 -2.87
CA ASP A 62 3.68 15.28 -3.01
C ASP A 62 3.38 16.27 -1.89
N ALA A 63 3.84 15.99 -0.67
CA ALA A 63 3.73 16.90 0.46
C ALA A 63 4.61 18.17 0.30
N ALA A 64 5.71 18.08 -0.44
CA ALA A 64 6.55 19.24 -0.78
C ALA A 64 5.90 20.19 -1.82
N LEU A 65 4.92 19.73 -2.58
CA LEU A 65 4.29 20.50 -3.65
C LEU A 65 3.11 21.33 -3.13
N ALA A 66 3.19 22.66 -3.31
CA ALA A 66 2.14 23.58 -2.89
C ALA A 66 0.76 23.24 -3.47
N LYS A 67 0.71 22.72 -4.72
CA LYS A 67 -0.53 22.35 -5.42
C LYS A 67 -1.28 21.19 -4.75
N ASN A 68 -0.60 20.34 -3.97
CA ASN A 68 -1.20 19.17 -3.30
C ASN A 68 -1.60 19.48 -1.84
N ARG A 69 -1.21 20.67 -1.30
CA ARG A 69 -1.38 20.99 0.12
C ARG A 69 -2.82 20.86 0.59
N GLU A 70 -3.77 21.41 -0.12
CA GLU A 70 -5.19 21.40 0.26
C GLU A 70 -5.73 19.97 0.35
N ALA A 71 -5.41 19.12 -0.64
CA ALA A 71 -5.82 17.72 -0.65
C ALA A 71 -5.24 16.94 0.56
N LEU A 72 -3.96 17.13 0.88
CA LEU A 72 -3.32 16.45 2.00
C LEU A 72 -3.84 16.95 3.36
N GLN A 73 -4.09 18.24 3.51
CA GLN A 73 -4.72 18.80 4.70
C GLN A 73 -6.15 18.28 4.88
N ALA A 74 -6.90 18.11 3.81
CA ALA A 74 -8.26 17.54 3.86
C ALA A 74 -8.26 16.09 4.39
N ILE A 75 -7.26 15.25 4.01
CA ILE A 75 -7.11 13.89 4.54
C ILE A 75 -6.90 13.94 6.06
N ALA A 76 -5.96 14.78 6.54
CA ALA A 76 -5.66 14.90 7.96
C ALA A 76 -6.85 15.47 8.76
N ALA A 77 -7.54 16.48 8.20
CA ALA A 77 -8.73 17.10 8.82
C ALA A 77 -9.92 16.13 8.89
N ALA A 78 -10.03 15.18 7.96
CA ALA A 78 -11.03 14.13 8.00
C ALA A 78 -10.74 13.03 9.04
N GLY A 79 -9.65 13.13 9.79
CA GLY A 79 -9.32 12.19 10.88
C GLY A 79 -8.61 10.92 10.44
N HIS A 80 -8.14 10.85 9.18
CA HIS A 80 -7.39 9.69 8.70
C HIS A 80 -5.96 9.69 9.23
N GLU A 81 -5.37 8.51 9.39
CA GLU A 81 -3.96 8.36 9.74
C GLU A 81 -3.08 8.71 8.54
N ILE A 82 -1.96 9.39 8.80
CA ILE A 82 -0.93 9.69 7.80
C ILE A 82 0.27 8.78 8.05
N GLY A 83 0.58 7.92 7.10
CA GLY A 83 1.79 7.11 7.04
C GLY A 83 2.79 7.68 6.03
N ASN A 84 4.05 7.27 6.15
CA ASN A 84 5.14 7.67 5.26
C ASN A 84 5.28 6.66 4.10
N HIS A 85 5.34 7.17 2.86
CA HIS A 85 5.54 6.36 1.65
C HIS A 85 6.84 6.73 0.91
N SER A 86 7.94 6.99 1.65
CA SER A 86 9.22 7.56 1.20
C SER A 86 9.07 8.97 0.59
N PHE A 87 10.21 9.60 0.24
CA PHE A 87 10.16 10.93 -0.35
C PHE A 87 9.99 10.88 -1.88
N HIS A 88 10.86 10.14 -2.59
CA HIS A 88 10.87 10.10 -4.05
C HIS A 88 10.05 8.96 -4.67
N HIS A 89 9.37 8.15 -3.84
CA HIS A 89 8.59 6.98 -4.29
C HIS A 89 9.42 6.03 -5.15
N GLU A 90 10.61 5.60 -4.63
CA GLU A 90 11.47 4.68 -5.35
C GLU A 90 11.15 3.22 -5.01
N PRO A 91 10.63 2.42 -5.96
CA PRO A 91 10.28 1.02 -5.68
C PRO A 91 11.51 0.13 -5.46
N TRP A 92 12.71 0.64 -5.66
CA TRP A 92 14.01 0.00 -5.34
C TRP A 92 14.68 0.56 -4.08
N LEU A 93 13.94 1.20 -3.19
CA LEU A 93 14.42 1.75 -1.92
C LEU A 93 15.22 0.70 -1.09
N HIS A 94 14.89 -0.60 -1.22
CA HIS A 94 15.59 -1.69 -0.55
C HIS A 94 17.05 -1.87 -0.99
N LEU A 95 17.48 -1.23 -2.10
CA LEU A 95 18.86 -1.21 -2.58
C LEU A 95 19.66 -0.01 -2.04
N TYR A 96 19.00 0.92 -1.38
CA TYR A 96 19.61 2.13 -0.85
C TYR A 96 20.50 1.80 0.35
N SER A 97 21.60 2.57 0.48
CA SER A 97 22.40 2.57 1.70
C SER A 97 21.59 3.17 2.85
N GLU A 98 22.00 2.88 4.08
CA GLU A 98 21.35 3.40 5.28
C GLU A 98 21.28 4.93 5.28
N VAL A 99 22.33 5.62 4.81
CA VAL A 99 22.34 7.09 4.70
C VAL A 99 21.31 7.60 3.70
N GLN A 100 21.15 6.91 2.57
CA GLN A 100 20.13 7.27 1.57
C GLN A 100 18.71 7.03 2.10
N VAL A 101 18.50 5.90 2.78
CA VAL A 101 17.21 5.59 3.43
C VAL A 101 16.89 6.64 4.50
N GLU A 102 17.86 7.02 5.34
CA GLU A 102 17.70 8.05 6.36
C GLU A 102 17.25 9.38 5.72
N SER A 103 17.90 9.79 4.62
CA SER A 103 17.53 11.01 3.89
C SER A 103 16.12 10.95 3.33
N GLU A 104 15.72 9.82 2.72
CA GLU A 104 14.38 9.58 2.18
C GLU A 104 13.29 9.70 3.25
N LEU A 105 13.48 9.02 4.38
CA LEU A 105 12.48 9.02 5.45
C LEU A 105 12.41 10.36 6.16
N ALA A 106 13.56 10.97 6.48
CA ALA A 106 13.61 12.26 7.14
C ALA A 106 12.96 13.37 6.32
N SER A 107 13.27 13.43 5.02
CA SER A 107 12.67 14.41 4.11
C SER A 107 11.16 14.22 3.98
N ALA A 108 10.69 12.98 3.89
CA ALA A 108 9.26 12.70 3.85
C ALA A 108 8.56 13.12 5.15
N GLU A 109 9.10 12.74 6.32
CA GLU A 109 8.55 13.12 7.63
C GLU A 109 8.40 14.64 7.77
N GLU A 110 9.47 15.39 7.45
CA GLU A 110 9.45 16.86 7.58
C GLU A 110 8.33 17.50 6.76
N HIS A 111 8.16 17.06 5.50
CA HIS A 111 7.14 17.63 4.63
C HIS A 111 5.73 17.18 5.01
N LEU A 112 5.55 15.92 5.41
CA LEU A 112 4.28 15.40 5.89
C LEU A 112 3.83 16.10 7.16
N GLU A 113 4.71 16.23 8.16
CA GLU A 113 4.39 16.93 9.42
C GLU A 113 4.08 18.42 9.17
N ARG A 114 4.85 19.09 8.30
CA ARG A 114 4.61 20.49 7.94
C ARG A 114 3.24 20.71 7.29
N VAL A 115 2.80 19.79 6.42
CA VAL A 115 1.55 19.95 5.66
C VAL A 115 0.33 19.47 6.44
N THR A 116 0.45 18.36 7.16
CA THR A 116 -0.68 17.69 7.80
C THR A 116 -0.77 17.97 9.31
N GLY A 117 0.29 18.51 9.91
CA GLY A 117 0.42 18.66 11.37
C GLY A 117 0.59 17.33 12.10
N ARG A 118 0.88 16.23 11.41
CA ARG A 118 0.98 14.89 11.97
C ARG A 118 2.30 14.25 11.60
N LYS A 119 3.04 13.75 12.60
CA LYS A 119 4.21 12.92 12.40
C LYS A 119 3.76 11.49 12.04
N PRO A 120 4.27 10.90 10.94
CA PRO A 120 3.94 9.51 10.58
C PRO A 120 4.40 8.52 11.65
N ALA A 121 3.52 7.61 12.05
CA ALA A 121 3.84 6.52 12.97
C ALA A 121 4.14 5.20 12.24
N GLY A 122 3.68 5.07 11.00
CA GLY A 122 3.86 3.88 10.16
C GLY A 122 4.51 4.19 8.83
N PHE A 123 5.11 3.16 8.25
CA PHE A 123 5.78 3.21 6.96
C PHE A 123 5.28 2.13 6.02
N ARG A 124 5.26 2.45 4.73
CA ARG A 124 5.16 1.47 3.65
C ARG A 124 6.13 1.84 2.54
N GLY A 125 7.03 0.92 2.21
CA GLY A 125 7.98 1.09 1.10
C GLY A 125 7.27 0.99 -0.25
N PRO A 126 7.51 1.92 -1.17
CA PRO A 126 7.01 1.84 -2.54
C PRO A 126 7.33 0.49 -3.17
N GLY A 127 6.36 -0.10 -3.87
CA GLY A 127 6.53 -1.42 -4.49
C GLY A 127 6.86 -2.55 -3.50
N TYR A 128 6.47 -2.40 -2.23
CA TYR A 128 6.78 -3.33 -1.13
C TYR A 128 8.27 -3.46 -0.84
N SER A 129 9.00 -2.37 -0.98
CA SER A 129 10.45 -2.30 -0.82
C SER A 129 10.83 -2.33 0.66
N VAL A 130 11.50 -3.38 1.10
CA VAL A 130 11.97 -3.57 2.49
C VAL A 130 13.35 -4.20 2.51
N SER A 131 14.25 -3.70 3.38
CA SER A 131 15.59 -4.25 3.60
C SER A 131 16.02 -4.07 5.07
N PRO A 132 17.08 -4.74 5.54
CA PRO A 132 17.61 -4.49 6.88
C PRO A 132 17.87 -3.01 7.13
N ALA A 133 18.47 -2.30 6.18
CA ALA A 133 18.76 -0.86 6.31
C ALA A 133 17.47 -0.03 6.47
N VAL A 134 16.41 -0.34 5.72
CA VAL A 134 15.11 0.34 5.86
C VAL A 134 14.56 0.11 7.28
N LEU A 135 14.55 -1.13 7.74
CA LEU A 135 14.01 -1.47 9.06
C LEU A 135 14.82 -0.86 10.21
N GLU A 136 16.16 -0.84 10.12
CA GLU A 136 17.03 -0.21 11.10
C GLU A 136 16.79 1.30 11.20
N VAL A 137 16.64 1.97 10.07
CA VAL A 137 16.31 3.40 10.04
C VAL A 137 14.92 3.66 10.62
N LEU A 138 13.90 2.87 10.26
CA LEU A 138 12.55 2.98 10.82
C LEU A 138 12.56 2.85 12.35
N MET A 139 13.25 1.85 12.88
CA MET A 139 13.38 1.65 14.33
C MET A 139 14.07 2.83 15.02
N ARG A 140 15.20 3.30 14.47
CA ARG A 140 15.95 4.45 15.01
C ARG A 140 15.12 5.74 15.00
N ARG A 141 14.25 5.92 14.01
CA ARG A 141 13.35 7.08 13.90
C ARG A 141 12.07 6.95 14.72
N GLY A 142 11.86 5.81 15.38
CA GLY A 142 10.73 5.57 16.28
C GLY A 142 9.41 5.25 15.58
N TYR A 143 9.46 4.65 14.39
CA TYR A 143 8.26 4.10 13.74
C TYR A 143 7.68 2.98 14.58
N GLN A 144 6.35 2.91 14.62
CA GLN A 144 5.62 1.89 15.38
C GLN A 144 5.41 0.61 14.57
N TYR A 145 5.28 0.73 13.25
CA TYR A 145 5.08 -0.40 12.37
C TYR A 145 5.61 -0.14 10.95
N ASP A 146 5.94 -1.23 10.27
CA ASP A 146 6.15 -1.33 8.83
C ASP A 146 4.97 -2.09 8.19
N ALA A 147 4.64 -1.78 6.95
CA ALA A 147 3.59 -2.43 6.19
C ALA A 147 4.06 -2.73 4.75
N SER A 148 5.36 -3.01 4.59
CA SER A 148 6.03 -3.12 3.29
C SER A 148 6.06 -4.53 2.73
N THR A 149 5.31 -5.50 3.29
CA THR A 149 5.33 -6.86 2.74
C THR A 149 4.01 -7.28 2.10
N LEU A 150 4.13 -7.98 0.98
CA LEU A 150 3.03 -8.66 0.28
C LEU A 150 3.39 -10.14 0.12
N PRO A 151 2.93 -11.02 1.01
CA PRO A 151 3.26 -12.44 0.99
C PRO A 151 2.56 -13.19 -0.15
N THR A 152 3.12 -13.14 -1.36
CA THR A 152 2.54 -13.77 -2.55
C THR A 152 3.59 -14.49 -3.39
N PHE A 153 3.17 -15.52 -4.12
CA PHE A 153 3.99 -16.23 -5.09
C PHE A 153 3.86 -15.67 -6.51
N ILE A 154 2.95 -14.73 -6.77
CA ILE A 154 2.72 -14.21 -8.13
C ILE A 154 3.68 -13.07 -8.54
N GLY A 155 4.59 -12.64 -7.66
CA GLY A 155 5.55 -11.56 -7.96
C GLY A 155 6.27 -11.70 -9.30
N PRO A 156 6.88 -12.86 -9.62
CA PRO A 156 7.53 -13.06 -10.91
C PRO A 156 6.59 -12.92 -12.13
N LEU A 157 5.32 -13.33 -12.00
CA LEU A 157 4.32 -13.17 -13.06
C LEU A 157 3.94 -11.69 -13.24
N ALA A 158 3.75 -10.96 -12.13
CA ALA A 158 3.48 -9.52 -12.16
C ALA A 158 4.66 -8.75 -12.81
N ARG A 159 5.90 -9.16 -12.51
CA ARG A 159 7.11 -8.62 -13.14
C ARG A 159 7.12 -8.88 -14.66
N ALA A 160 6.84 -10.10 -15.09
CA ALA A 160 6.79 -10.44 -16.52
C ALA A 160 5.76 -9.57 -17.24
N TYR A 161 4.55 -9.42 -16.69
CA TYR A 161 3.51 -8.55 -17.22
C TYR A 161 3.96 -7.08 -17.31
N TYR A 162 4.62 -6.58 -16.26
CA TYR A 162 5.13 -5.22 -16.24
C TYR A 162 6.14 -4.97 -17.37
N PHE A 163 7.13 -5.87 -17.56
CA PHE A 163 8.13 -5.71 -18.62
C PHE A 163 7.54 -5.84 -20.05
N MET A 164 6.40 -6.51 -20.19
CA MET A 164 5.69 -6.58 -21.48
C MET A 164 4.94 -5.28 -21.82
N THR A 165 4.59 -4.47 -20.82
CA THR A 165 3.73 -3.30 -21.00
C THR A 165 4.47 -1.98 -20.81
N ALA A 166 5.57 -1.94 -20.04
CA ALA A 166 6.32 -0.73 -19.74
C ALA A 166 7.19 -0.24 -20.92
N LYS A 167 7.35 1.07 -20.99
CA LYS A 167 8.18 1.76 -22.02
C LYS A 167 9.55 2.09 -21.44
N LEU A 168 10.44 1.12 -21.37
CA LEU A 168 11.75 1.24 -20.72
C LEU A 168 12.88 1.27 -21.72
N ASN A 169 13.91 2.07 -21.46
CA ASN A 169 15.23 1.87 -22.05
C ASN A 169 16.00 0.77 -21.30
N GLU A 170 17.18 0.38 -21.81
CA GLU A 170 17.97 -0.72 -21.26
C GLU A 170 18.40 -0.47 -19.81
N GLU A 171 18.85 0.75 -19.46
CA GLU A 171 19.25 1.13 -18.11
C GLU A 171 18.07 1.06 -17.13
N GLN A 172 16.92 1.60 -17.53
CA GLN A 172 15.69 1.52 -16.75
C GLN A 172 15.21 0.09 -16.58
N ALA A 173 15.32 -0.75 -17.61
CA ALA A 173 14.94 -2.15 -17.52
C ALA A 173 15.82 -2.90 -16.52
N GLU A 174 17.13 -2.65 -16.51
CA GLU A 174 18.06 -3.26 -15.55
C GLU A 174 17.72 -2.86 -14.11
N GLN A 175 17.56 -1.56 -13.83
CA GLN A 175 17.17 -1.07 -12.50
C GLN A 175 15.88 -1.70 -12.00
N ARG A 176 14.93 -1.98 -12.90
CA ARG A 176 13.61 -2.50 -12.55
C ARG A 176 13.50 -4.01 -12.50
N ARG A 177 14.59 -4.75 -12.77
CA ARG A 177 14.62 -6.22 -12.63
C ARG A 177 14.33 -6.70 -11.20
N VAL A 178 14.55 -5.87 -10.21
CA VAL A 178 14.32 -6.18 -8.79
C VAL A 178 12.89 -5.93 -8.31
N LEU A 179 12.02 -5.35 -9.17
CA LEU A 179 10.63 -5.07 -8.82
C LEU A 179 9.80 -6.35 -8.64
N PHE A 180 8.68 -6.22 -7.91
CA PHE A 180 7.66 -7.24 -7.68
C PHE A 180 8.12 -8.46 -6.87
N GLY A 181 9.23 -8.36 -6.14
CA GLY A 181 9.69 -9.39 -5.23
C GLY A 181 10.12 -10.71 -5.90
N THR A 182 10.23 -11.74 -5.10
CA THR A 182 10.67 -13.09 -5.48
C THR A 182 9.67 -14.14 -5.00
N LEU A 183 9.80 -15.40 -5.45
CA LEU A 183 9.00 -16.51 -4.92
C LEU A 183 9.20 -16.68 -3.39
N ARG A 184 10.33 -16.24 -2.83
CA ARG A 184 10.61 -16.32 -1.39
C ARG A 184 9.71 -15.40 -0.57
N ASP A 185 9.22 -14.31 -1.15
CA ASP A 185 8.30 -13.39 -0.46
C ASP A 185 6.96 -14.07 -0.15
N GLY A 186 6.54 -15.03 -0.98
CA GLY A 186 5.42 -15.90 -0.70
C GLY A 186 5.59 -16.77 0.56
N LEU A 187 6.80 -16.97 1.07
CA LEU A 187 7.04 -17.72 2.30
C LEU A 187 6.84 -16.89 3.58
N ARG A 188 6.76 -15.56 3.47
CA ARG A 188 6.55 -14.68 4.62
C ARG A 188 5.19 -14.94 5.30
N PRO A 189 5.05 -14.64 6.60
CA PRO A 189 3.76 -14.71 7.27
C PRO A 189 2.71 -13.81 6.62
N ILE A 190 1.44 -14.20 6.70
CA ILE A 190 0.30 -13.37 6.25
C ILE A 190 -0.37 -12.64 7.42
N LYS A 191 -0.07 -13.03 8.66
CA LYS A 191 -0.49 -12.35 9.89
C LYS A 191 0.57 -11.37 10.33
N PRO A 192 0.26 -10.36 11.14
CA PRO A 192 1.25 -9.49 11.75
C PRO A 192 2.36 -10.29 12.43
N TYR A 193 3.60 -9.79 12.35
CA TYR A 193 4.77 -10.41 12.95
C TYR A 193 5.79 -9.33 13.37
N LEU A 194 6.83 -9.74 14.09
CA LEU A 194 7.89 -8.85 14.56
C LEU A 194 9.15 -9.07 13.72
N TRP A 195 9.61 -8.04 13.03
CA TRP A 195 10.97 -8.00 12.52
C TRP A 195 11.95 -7.94 13.68
N ARG A 196 12.91 -8.87 13.75
CA ARG A 196 14.00 -8.87 14.74
C ARG A 196 15.30 -8.35 14.15
N LEU A 197 15.79 -7.24 14.71
CA LEU A 197 17.08 -6.64 14.35
C LEU A 197 17.85 -6.35 15.66
N GLY A 198 18.95 -7.08 15.88
CA GLY A 198 19.66 -7.01 17.16
C GLY A 198 18.73 -7.30 18.34
N ASP A 199 18.78 -6.45 19.35
CA ASP A 199 17.92 -6.55 20.54
C ASP A 199 16.55 -5.88 20.38
N GLY A 200 16.31 -5.20 19.25
CA GLY A 200 15.07 -4.49 18.94
C GLY A 200 14.14 -5.26 18.01
N GLY A 201 12.98 -4.66 17.75
CA GLY A 201 12.03 -5.17 16.77
C GLY A 201 11.03 -4.13 16.31
N LEU A 202 10.51 -4.34 15.09
CA LEU A 202 9.49 -3.51 14.49
C LEU A 202 8.31 -4.39 14.05
N VAL A 203 7.09 -3.97 14.35
CA VAL A 203 5.90 -4.69 13.92
C VAL A 203 5.75 -4.59 12.41
N GLU A 204 5.55 -5.72 11.76
CA GLU A 204 5.16 -5.77 10.36
C GLU A 204 3.69 -6.13 10.24
N ILE A 205 2.96 -5.36 9.42
CA ILE A 205 1.58 -5.67 9.06
C ILE A 205 1.52 -5.95 7.56
N PRO A 206 1.62 -7.22 7.15
CA PRO A 206 1.61 -7.56 5.73
C PRO A 206 0.32 -7.15 5.04
N VAL A 207 0.39 -6.69 3.80
CA VAL A 207 -0.79 -6.65 2.92
C VAL A 207 -1.31 -8.07 2.77
N THR A 208 -2.54 -8.29 3.17
CA THR A 208 -3.08 -9.64 3.30
C THR A 208 -3.34 -10.28 1.93
N THR A 209 -2.91 -11.51 1.81
CA THR A 209 -3.24 -12.42 0.72
C THR A 209 -4.14 -13.55 1.20
N MET A 210 -4.85 -14.21 0.30
CA MET A 210 -5.75 -15.31 0.65
C MET A 210 -5.03 -16.39 1.48
N PRO A 211 -5.47 -16.70 2.70
CA PRO A 211 -4.86 -17.73 3.53
C PRO A 211 -4.76 -19.07 2.81
N GLY A 212 -3.61 -19.74 2.95
CA GLY A 212 -3.30 -21.02 2.31
C GLY A 212 -2.79 -20.86 0.86
N PHE A 213 -3.44 -20.05 0.04
CA PHE A 213 -3.12 -19.89 -1.39
C PHE A 213 -2.16 -18.74 -1.69
N LYS A 214 -2.12 -17.72 -0.82
CA LYS A 214 -1.28 -16.51 -0.96
C LYS A 214 -1.47 -15.78 -2.30
N ILE A 215 -2.70 -15.76 -2.78
CA ILE A 215 -3.13 -14.97 -3.94
C ILE A 215 -3.60 -13.61 -3.42
N PRO A 216 -3.24 -12.48 -4.06
CA PRO A 216 -3.63 -11.15 -3.61
C PRO A 216 -5.13 -10.95 -3.51
N ILE A 217 -5.55 -10.18 -2.48
CA ILE A 217 -6.94 -9.78 -2.25
C ILE A 217 -7.08 -8.26 -2.05
N HIS A 218 -6.03 -7.47 -2.39
CA HIS A 218 -6.14 -6.01 -2.38
C HIS A 218 -7.09 -5.51 -3.48
N PHE A 219 -7.68 -4.35 -3.27
CA PHE A 219 -8.81 -3.89 -4.08
C PHE A 219 -8.49 -3.77 -5.57
N SER A 220 -7.34 -3.19 -5.94
CA SER A 220 -6.94 -3.05 -7.36
C SER A 220 -6.90 -4.40 -8.09
N TYR A 221 -6.45 -5.47 -7.40
CA TYR A 221 -6.45 -6.81 -7.97
C TYR A 221 -7.87 -7.35 -8.17
N ILE A 222 -8.75 -7.11 -7.20
CA ILE A 222 -10.17 -7.53 -7.32
C ILE A 222 -10.87 -6.74 -8.43
N ILE A 223 -10.60 -5.44 -8.57
CA ILE A 223 -11.13 -4.61 -9.66
C ILE A 223 -10.66 -5.15 -11.02
N TYR A 224 -9.38 -5.53 -11.14
CA TYR A 224 -8.87 -6.15 -12.35
C TYR A 224 -9.62 -7.45 -12.69
N LEU A 225 -9.80 -8.34 -11.72
CA LEU A 225 -10.55 -9.58 -11.91
C LEU A 225 -12.02 -9.31 -12.27
N ALA A 226 -12.63 -8.29 -11.68
CA ALA A 226 -14.01 -7.91 -11.94
C ALA A 226 -14.23 -7.42 -13.38
N GLY A 227 -13.17 -6.96 -14.06
CA GLY A 227 -13.18 -6.65 -15.48
C GLY A 227 -13.48 -7.85 -16.37
N PHE A 228 -13.23 -9.07 -15.89
CA PHE A 228 -13.59 -10.31 -16.57
C PHE A 228 -14.95 -10.83 -16.08
N SER A 229 -15.19 -10.81 -14.76
CA SER A 229 -16.45 -11.22 -14.17
C SER A 229 -16.59 -10.62 -12.76
N ARG A 230 -17.49 -9.65 -12.60
CA ARG A 230 -17.78 -9.03 -11.30
C ARG A 230 -18.26 -10.07 -10.27
N LEU A 231 -19.15 -10.97 -10.67
CA LEU A 231 -19.68 -12.00 -9.77
C LEU A 231 -18.58 -12.93 -9.26
N ALA A 232 -17.69 -13.38 -10.14
CA ALA A 232 -16.56 -14.24 -9.77
C ALA A 232 -15.57 -13.50 -8.86
N ALA A 233 -15.23 -12.24 -9.15
CA ALA A 233 -14.32 -11.43 -8.36
C ALA A 233 -14.86 -11.15 -6.94
N VAL A 234 -16.14 -10.80 -6.80
CA VAL A 234 -16.80 -10.60 -5.50
C VAL A 234 -16.90 -11.93 -4.74
N GLY A 235 -17.23 -13.03 -5.42
CA GLY A 235 -17.27 -14.38 -4.83
C GLY A 235 -15.90 -14.81 -4.32
N TYR A 236 -14.84 -14.58 -5.10
CA TYR A 236 -13.45 -14.80 -4.70
C TYR A 236 -13.08 -13.99 -3.45
N PHE A 237 -13.34 -12.67 -3.45
CA PHE A 237 -13.05 -11.80 -2.32
C PHE A 237 -13.79 -12.23 -1.04
N ARG A 238 -15.09 -12.54 -1.15
CA ARG A 238 -15.90 -13.04 -0.04
C ARG A 238 -15.34 -14.35 0.52
N SER A 239 -14.91 -15.27 -0.34
CA SER A 239 -14.30 -16.53 0.08
C SER A 239 -12.98 -16.32 0.80
N ALA A 240 -12.13 -15.39 0.31
CA ALA A 240 -10.88 -15.03 0.95
C ALA A 240 -11.10 -14.43 2.35
N LEU A 241 -12.07 -13.54 2.53
CA LEU A 241 -12.41 -12.96 3.84
C LEU A 241 -12.97 -14.01 4.81
N ARG A 242 -13.75 -14.98 4.33
CA ARG A 242 -14.18 -16.11 5.15
C ARG A 242 -13.01 -16.96 5.62
N LEU A 243 -12.03 -17.22 4.74
CA LEU A 243 -10.79 -17.90 5.11
C LEU A 243 -9.98 -17.08 6.14
N CYS A 244 -9.90 -15.77 5.99
CA CYS A 244 -9.28 -14.91 7.01
C CYS A 244 -9.96 -15.08 8.37
N ARG A 245 -11.29 -15.07 8.42
CA ARG A 245 -12.02 -15.34 9.68
C ARG A 245 -11.73 -16.71 10.25
N TRP A 246 -11.79 -17.75 9.43
CA TRP A 246 -11.57 -19.12 9.86
C TRP A 246 -10.15 -19.35 10.37
N THR A 247 -9.15 -18.73 9.76
CA THR A 247 -7.74 -18.86 10.18
C THR A 247 -7.34 -17.89 11.29
N GLY A 248 -8.25 -17.02 11.75
CA GLY A 248 -7.94 -15.97 12.73
C GLY A 248 -6.92 -14.97 12.17
N THR A 249 -7.01 -14.66 10.88
CA THR A 249 -6.20 -13.63 10.23
C THR A 249 -6.99 -12.32 10.22
N ALA A 250 -6.48 -11.28 10.88
CA ALA A 250 -6.98 -9.92 10.76
C ALA A 250 -6.48 -9.34 9.42
N PRO A 251 -7.34 -9.12 8.41
CA PRO A 251 -6.86 -8.70 7.12
C PRO A 251 -6.43 -7.22 7.11
N SER A 252 -5.30 -6.94 6.48
CA SER A 252 -4.84 -5.62 6.08
C SER A 252 -5.04 -5.47 4.58
N LEU A 253 -5.99 -4.62 4.18
CA LEU A 253 -6.42 -4.47 2.80
C LEU A 253 -5.92 -3.14 2.23
N LEU A 254 -5.49 -3.16 0.99
CA LEU A 254 -4.84 -2.05 0.31
C LEU A 254 -5.70 -1.49 -0.82
N LEU A 255 -5.75 -0.17 -0.88
CA LEU A 255 -6.38 0.68 -1.89
C LEU A 255 -5.33 1.53 -2.59
N HIS A 256 -5.67 1.98 -3.81
CA HIS A 256 -4.90 3.00 -4.53
C HIS A 256 -5.82 4.07 -5.11
N PRO A 257 -5.33 5.27 -5.43
CA PRO A 257 -6.13 6.32 -6.07
C PRO A 257 -6.80 5.86 -7.37
N LEU A 258 -6.11 4.99 -8.14
CA LEU A 258 -6.65 4.44 -9.39
C LEU A 258 -7.89 3.55 -9.19
N ASP A 259 -8.16 3.09 -7.98
CA ASP A 259 -9.39 2.36 -7.66
C ASP A 259 -10.63 3.28 -7.70
N PHE A 260 -10.41 4.60 -7.59
CA PHE A 260 -11.44 5.65 -7.60
C PHE A 260 -11.51 6.45 -8.90
N LEU A 261 -10.53 6.27 -9.80
CA LEU A 261 -10.42 6.92 -11.10
C LEU A 261 -10.69 5.91 -12.23
N GLY A 262 -11.18 6.41 -13.38
CA GLY A 262 -11.48 5.57 -14.54
C GLY A 262 -11.10 6.22 -15.86
N CYS A 263 -11.52 5.61 -16.97
CA CYS A 263 -11.28 6.12 -18.32
C CYS A 263 -11.92 7.50 -18.57
N ASP A 264 -12.89 7.87 -17.76
CA ASP A 264 -13.60 9.14 -17.74
C ASP A 264 -12.86 10.26 -16.99
N ASP A 265 -11.73 9.97 -16.34
CA ASP A 265 -10.92 10.93 -15.58
C ASP A 265 -9.63 11.35 -16.30
N GLY A 266 -9.48 10.98 -17.55
CA GLY A 266 -8.31 11.30 -18.38
C GLY A 266 -7.50 10.06 -18.81
N GLY A 267 -6.82 10.16 -19.95
CA GLY A 267 -6.16 9.05 -20.62
C GLY A 267 -4.71 8.76 -20.21
N ALA A 268 -4.11 9.60 -19.37
CA ALA A 268 -2.66 9.53 -19.07
C ALA A 268 -2.22 8.19 -18.44
N LEU A 269 -3.11 7.52 -17.72
CA LEU A 269 -2.85 6.24 -17.05
C LEU A 269 -3.62 5.06 -17.66
N SER A 270 -4.02 5.18 -18.93
CA SER A 270 -4.79 4.13 -19.65
C SER A 270 -4.08 2.78 -19.76
N PHE A 271 -2.75 2.77 -19.59
CA PHE A 271 -1.93 1.55 -19.55
C PHE A 271 -2.16 0.72 -18.28
N PHE A 272 -2.62 1.34 -17.20
CA PHE A 272 -2.78 0.65 -15.92
C PHE A 272 -3.99 -0.29 -15.95
N PRO A 273 -3.87 -1.52 -15.39
CA PRO A 273 -4.98 -2.46 -15.31
C PRO A 273 -6.22 -1.84 -14.64
N GLY A 274 -7.39 -2.05 -15.23
CA GLY A 274 -8.64 -1.49 -14.71
C GLY A 274 -8.95 -0.05 -15.15
N MET A 275 -8.06 0.68 -15.82
CA MET A 275 -8.32 2.04 -16.32
C MET A 275 -9.18 2.08 -17.60
N LYS A 276 -9.62 0.94 -18.11
CA LYS A 276 -10.66 0.88 -19.18
C LYS A 276 -12.08 1.01 -18.64
N MET A 277 -12.28 0.89 -17.32
CA MET A 277 -13.57 1.03 -16.65
C MET A 277 -13.81 2.47 -16.23
N THR A 278 -15.07 2.89 -16.14
CA THR A 278 -15.42 4.22 -15.61
C THR A 278 -15.16 4.29 -14.11
N GLY A 279 -14.82 5.49 -13.62
CA GLY A 279 -14.66 5.73 -12.19
C GLY A 279 -15.95 5.43 -11.40
N ALA A 280 -17.12 5.70 -11.98
CA ALA A 280 -18.41 5.36 -11.37
C ALA A 280 -18.58 3.85 -11.15
N TRP A 281 -18.28 3.03 -12.16
CA TRP A 281 -18.35 1.57 -12.06
C TRP A 281 -17.41 1.01 -10.99
N LYS A 282 -16.18 1.55 -10.93
CA LYS A 282 -15.20 1.13 -9.90
C LYS A 282 -15.68 1.47 -8.49
N ARG A 283 -16.19 2.70 -8.28
CA ARG A 283 -16.69 3.12 -6.96
C ARG A 283 -17.90 2.29 -6.51
N ASP A 284 -18.77 1.90 -7.43
CA ASP A 284 -19.89 1.00 -7.14
C ASP A 284 -19.41 -0.39 -6.71
N LEU A 285 -18.44 -0.97 -7.44
CA LEU A 285 -17.79 -2.23 -7.04
C LEU A 285 -17.09 -2.09 -5.69
N MET A 286 -16.36 -1.01 -5.46
CA MET A 286 -15.69 -0.72 -4.20
C MET A 286 -16.67 -0.65 -3.03
N ALA A 287 -17.83 -0.04 -3.23
CA ALA A 287 -18.89 0.00 -2.22
C ALA A 287 -19.37 -1.41 -1.84
N GLU A 288 -19.57 -2.27 -2.83
CA GLU A 288 -19.92 -3.68 -2.61
C GLU A 288 -18.82 -4.43 -1.83
N LEU A 289 -17.55 -4.28 -2.25
CA LEU A 289 -16.42 -4.96 -1.59
C LEU A 289 -16.24 -4.47 -0.14
N VAL A 290 -16.32 -3.16 0.11
CA VAL A 290 -16.24 -2.60 1.47
C VAL A 290 -17.41 -3.08 2.33
N SER A 291 -18.63 -3.19 1.79
CA SER A 291 -19.76 -3.79 2.51
C SER A 291 -19.45 -5.23 2.94
N VAL A 292 -18.85 -6.03 2.05
CA VAL A 292 -18.43 -7.41 2.39
C VAL A 292 -17.39 -7.42 3.52
N VAL A 293 -16.46 -6.44 3.57
CA VAL A 293 -15.52 -6.32 4.69
C VAL A 293 -16.26 -6.01 5.98
N LEU A 294 -17.14 -5.01 5.96
CA LEU A 294 -17.90 -4.55 7.12
C LEU A 294 -18.88 -5.62 7.66
N ASP A 295 -19.37 -6.52 6.81
CA ASP A 295 -20.18 -7.66 7.26
C ASP A 295 -19.40 -8.60 8.20
N HIS A 296 -18.09 -8.72 7.99
CA HIS A 296 -17.25 -9.69 8.67
C HIS A 296 -16.30 -9.11 9.70
N PHE A 297 -15.90 -7.83 9.57
CA PHE A 297 -14.84 -7.20 10.36
C PHE A 297 -15.23 -5.79 10.81
N SER A 298 -14.64 -5.34 11.92
CA SER A 298 -14.59 -3.93 12.30
C SER A 298 -13.36 -3.30 11.65
N VAL A 299 -13.57 -2.26 10.84
CA VAL A 299 -12.47 -1.62 10.11
C VAL A 299 -11.79 -0.59 11.00
N VAL A 300 -10.45 -0.63 11.03
CA VAL A 300 -9.56 0.27 11.76
C VAL A 300 -8.46 0.78 10.84
N ASN A 301 -7.72 1.81 11.26
CA ASN A 301 -6.49 2.23 10.59
C ASN A 301 -5.32 1.29 10.93
N MET A 302 -4.16 1.47 10.29
CA MET A 302 -3.01 0.59 10.45
C MET A 302 -2.35 0.72 11.83
N GLN A 303 -2.32 1.93 12.40
CA GLN A 303 -1.77 2.16 13.73
C GLN A 303 -2.55 1.37 14.81
N GLU A 304 -3.88 1.41 14.73
CA GLU A 304 -4.73 0.63 15.62
C GLU A 304 -4.57 -0.88 15.40
N HIS A 305 -4.41 -1.32 14.14
CA HIS A 305 -4.13 -2.72 13.84
C HIS A 305 -2.81 -3.16 14.46
N ALA A 306 -1.74 -2.34 14.37
CA ALA A 306 -0.44 -2.62 14.99
C ALA A 306 -0.57 -2.71 16.52
N ARG A 307 -1.27 -1.76 17.15
CA ARG A 307 -1.52 -1.75 18.59
C ARG A 307 -2.21 -3.02 19.05
N VAL A 308 -3.30 -3.40 18.39
CA VAL A 308 -4.06 -4.63 18.72
C VAL A 308 -3.22 -5.89 18.51
N ALA A 309 -2.40 -5.93 17.44
CA ALA A 309 -1.51 -7.06 17.19
C ALA A 309 -0.48 -7.25 18.31
N VAL A 310 0.10 -6.17 18.83
CA VAL A 310 1.03 -6.20 19.96
C VAL A 310 0.33 -6.62 21.25
N GLU A 311 -0.84 -6.04 21.53
CA GLU A 311 -1.60 -6.35 22.77
C GLU A 311 -2.07 -7.79 22.84
N ASN A 312 -2.44 -8.38 21.69
CA ASN A 312 -2.81 -9.80 21.61
C ASN A 312 -1.61 -10.74 21.85
N GLY A 313 -0.39 -10.24 21.68
CA GLY A 313 0.83 -11.03 21.87
C GLY A 313 1.04 -12.15 20.86
N GLY A 314 2.09 -12.93 21.04
CA GLY A 314 2.35 -14.13 20.24
C GLY A 314 2.76 -13.83 18.79
N LEU A 315 3.28 -12.63 18.51
CA LEU A 315 3.81 -12.29 17.19
C LEU A 315 4.98 -13.20 16.85
N ALA A 316 4.94 -13.84 15.68
CA ALA A 316 6.06 -14.61 15.17
C ALA A 316 7.26 -13.68 14.93
N GLU A 317 8.46 -14.12 15.28
CA GLU A 317 9.68 -13.35 15.03
C GLU A 317 10.29 -13.75 13.69
N VAL A 318 10.63 -12.76 12.88
CA VAL A 318 11.24 -12.95 11.57
C VAL A 318 12.50 -12.10 11.48
N LYS A 319 13.62 -12.69 11.06
CA LYS A 319 14.85 -11.95 10.78
C LYS A 319 14.84 -11.47 9.33
N PRO A 320 15.08 -10.19 9.06
CA PRO A 320 15.22 -9.70 7.70
C PRO A 320 16.45 -10.34 7.05
N LYS A 321 16.30 -10.76 5.79
CA LYS A 321 17.43 -11.28 5.01
C LYS A 321 18.06 -10.13 4.26
N ALA A 322 19.39 -10.05 4.32
CA ALA A 322 20.13 -9.15 3.45
C ALA A 322 19.90 -9.55 1.98
N PHE A 323 19.57 -8.58 1.14
CA PHE A 323 19.63 -8.80 -0.30
C PHE A 323 21.11 -8.91 -0.69
N PRO A 324 21.51 -9.89 -1.50
CA PRO A 324 22.87 -9.89 -2.03
C PRO A 324 23.06 -8.61 -2.85
N ILE A 325 23.95 -7.74 -2.40
CA ILE A 325 24.40 -6.59 -3.19
C ILE A 325 25.08 -7.22 -4.42
N GLN A 326 24.42 -7.12 -5.57
CA GLN A 326 25.09 -7.43 -6.83
C GLN A 326 26.19 -6.38 -7.00
N LYS A 327 27.46 -6.88 -6.94
CA LYS A 327 28.64 -6.08 -7.22
C LYS A 327 28.74 -5.76 -8.70
#